data_0368c45b95af82a8a5c08d76b08504f3
#
_entry.id   0368c45b95af82a8a5c08d76b08504f3
#
_cell.length_a   1.000
_cell.length_b   1.000
_cell.length_c   1.000
_cell.angle_alpha   90.00
_cell.angle_beta   90.00
_cell.angle_gamma   90.00
#
_symmetry.space_group_name_H-M   'P 1'
#
loop_
_entity.id
_entity.type
_entity.pdbx_description
1 polymer ?
#
loop_
_entity_poly.entity_id
_entity_poly.type
_entity_poly.pdbx_seq_one_letter_code
_entity_poly.pdbx_strand_id
1 'polypeptide(L)'
;PWALIPAFIAFTPFFAPLAFSFPEIPILISGYAAIAIALFLYETIHVAHHQPYGSWWKPKLNGRIFGRVWRKAYGFHQAHHTNYRCNLNVAGFFGIPVADLVFRTYKQPDELFLEGVPGTKEAARRLTPQASWPIAWLDRVAFKRRRWMSKRN
;
A
#
# COMPACT_ATOMS: atom_id res chain seq x y z
N PRO A 1 12.43 2.74 -12.08
CA PRO A 1 13.22 1.58 -12.54
C PRO A 1 14.20 1.07 -11.48
N TRP A 2 14.76 1.95 -10.62
CA TRP A 2 15.78 1.57 -9.63
C TRP A 2 15.26 0.60 -8.55
N ALA A 3 13.96 0.58 -8.26
CA ALA A 3 13.35 -0.33 -7.28
C ALA A 3 13.32 -1.80 -7.77
N LEU A 4 13.42 -2.06 -9.07
CA LEU A 4 13.39 -3.42 -9.63
C LEU A 4 14.59 -4.25 -9.19
N ILE A 5 15.80 -3.69 -9.23
CA ILE A 5 17.02 -4.43 -8.88
C ILE A 5 16.99 -4.94 -7.42
N PRO A 6 16.79 -4.09 -6.41
CA PRO A 6 16.72 -4.57 -5.03
C PRO A 6 15.51 -5.50 -4.79
N ALA A 7 14.39 -5.32 -5.50
CA ALA A 7 13.26 -6.24 -5.42
C ALA A 7 13.65 -7.62 -5.96
N PHE A 8 14.28 -7.71 -7.13
CA PHE A 8 14.73 -8.99 -7.68
C PHE A 8 15.72 -9.69 -6.74
N ILE A 9 16.70 -8.96 -6.21
CA ILE A 9 17.65 -9.51 -5.24
C ILE A 9 16.93 -10.04 -4.01
N ALA A 10 15.97 -9.30 -3.46
CA ALA A 10 15.23 -9.69 -2.25
C ALA A 10 14.35 -10.92 -2.45
N PHE A 11 13.79 -11.12 -3.65
CA PHE A 11 12.91 -12.25 -3.95
C PHE A 11 13.63 -13.48 -4.52
N THR A 12 14.87 -13.35 -4.99
CA THR A 12 15.68 -14.48 -5.49
C THR A 12 15.77 -15.65 -4.49
N PRO A 13 16.02 -15.44 -3.19
CA PRO A 13 16.08 -16.54 -2.21
C PRO A 13 14.79 -17.35 -2.09
N PHE A 14 13.65 -16.78 -2.47
CA PHE A 14 12.35 -17.49 -2.50
C PHE A 14 12.14 -18.25 -3.82
N PHE A 15 12.55 -17.66 -4.94
CA PHE A 15 12.32 -18.25 -6.25
C PHE A 15 13.35 -19.33 -6.62
N ALA A 16 14.61 -19.15 -6.22
CA ALA A 16 15.67 -20.07 -6.59
C ALA A 16 15.43 -21.51 -6.09
N PRO A 17 15.08 -21.78 -4.82
CA PRO A 17 14.77 -23.13 -4.36
C PRO A 17 13.59 -23.75 -5.12
N LEU A 18 12.55 -22.96 -5.41
CA LEU A 18 11.41 -23.44 -6.18
C LEU A 18 11.78 -23.80 -7.63
N ALA A 19 12.61 -22.97 -8.26
CA ALA A 19 13.09 -23.24 -9.61
C ALA A 19 13.97 -24.50 -9.67
N PHE A 20 14.75 -24.78 -8.64
CA PHE A 20 15.50 -26.04 -8.52
C PHE A 20 14.60 -27.24 -8.31
N SER A 21 13.53 -27.10 -7.53
CA SER A 21 12.58 -28.19 -7.24
C SER A 21 11.66 -28.51 -8.41
N PHE A 22 11.41 -27.53 -9.29
CA PHE A 22 10.47 -27.64 -10.41
C PHE A 22 11.11 -27.10 -11.69
N PRO A 23 12.12 -27.80 -12.28
CA PRO A 23 12.92 -27.28 -13.41
C PRO A 23 12.11 -27.08 -14.69
N GLU A 24 11.01 -27.82 -14.87
CA GLU A 24 10.10 -27.64 -16.02
C GLU A 24 9.28 -26.35 -15.97
N ILE A 25 9.16 -25.72 -14.80
CA ILE A 25 8.38 -24.49 -14.63
C ILE A 25 9.33 -23.30 -14.68
N PRO A 26 9.10 -22.27 -15.53
CA PRO A 26 9.97 -21.11 -15.64
C PRO A 26 9.78 -20.12 -14.47
N ILE A 27 9.99 -20.60 -13.23
CA ILE A 27 9.68 -19.88 -11.98
C ILE A 27 10.43 -18.56 -11.88
N LEU A 28 11.72 -18.51 -12.23
CA LEU A 28 12.50 -17.27 -12.15
C LEU A 28 11.98 -16.20 -13.11
N ILE A 29 11.74 -16.57 -14.36
CA ILE A 29 11.24 -15.63 -15.38
C ILE A 29 9.84 -15.14 -15.00
N SER A 30 8.93 -16.06 -14.65
CA SER A 30 7.56 -15.74 -14.29
C SER A 30 7.49 -14.91 -13.01
N GLY A 31 8.31 -15.24 -12.01
CA GLY A 31 8.38 -14.52 -10.74
C GLY A 31 8.90 -13.09 -10.91
N TYR A 32 9.97 -12.91 -11.67
CA TYR A 32 10.51 -11.57 -11.94
C TYR A 32 9.59 -10.75 -12.83
N ALA A 33 8.94 -11.35 -13.82
CA ALA A 33 7.92 -10.67 -14.62
C ALA A 33 6.75 -10.21 -13.75
N ALA A 34 6.27 -11.06 -12.84
CA ALA A 34 5.20 -10.70 -11.90
C ALA A 34 5.60 -9.54 -10.98
N ILE A 35 6.84 -9.54 -10.44
CA ILE A 35 7.36 -8.43 -9.63
C ILE A 35 7.45 -7.15 -10.47
N ALA A 36 7.96 -7.21 -11.70
CA ALA A 36 8.08 -6.04 -12.55
C ALA A 36 6.70 -5.42 -12.87
N ILE A 37 5.71 -6.26 -13.19
CA ILE A 37 4.33 -5.82 -13.43
C ILE A 37 3.73 -5.23 -12.15
N ALA A 38 3.90 -5.89 -11.00
CA ALA A 38 3.37 -5.42 -9.73
C ALA A 38 3.95 -4.04 -9.33
N LEU A 39 5.25 -3.85 -9.49
CA LEU A 39 5.91 -2.57 -9.23
C LEU A 39 5.47 -1.48 -10.22
N PHE A 40 5.35 -1.80 -11.50
CA PHE A 40 4.84 -0.86 -12.49
C PHE A 40 3.42 -0.39 -12.16
N LEU A 41 2.53 -1.32 -11.82
CA LEU A 41 1.16 -1.00 -11.44
C LEU A 41 1.12 -0.20 -10.14
N TYR A 42 1.93 -0.58 -9.15
CA TYR A 42 2.04 0.14 -7.89
C TYR A 42 2.44 1.60 -8.14
N GLU A 43 3.52 1.86 -8.86
CA GLU A 43 3.99 3.20 -9.15
C GLU A 43 2.94 4.01 -9.93
N THR A 44 2.32 3.41 -10.94
CA THR A 44 1.30 4.08 -11.76
C THR A 44 0.07 4.46 -10.94
N ILE A 45 -0.46 3.53 -10.16
CA ILE A 45 -1.64 3.75 -9.32
C ILE A 45 -1.32 4.74 -8.20
N HIS A 46 -0.14 4.62 -7.58
CA HIS A 46 0.30 5.52 -6.53
C HIS A 46 0.41 6.97 -7.04
N VAL A 47 1.07 7.18 -8.17
CA VAL A 47 1.15 8.51 -8.81
C VAL A 47 -0.24 9.06 -9.16
N ALA A 48 -1.16 8.20 -9.63
CA ALA A 48 -2.53 8.61 -9.91
C ALA A 48 -3.26 9.10 -8.64
N HIS A 49 -3.00 8.49 -7.47
CA HIS A 49 -3.59 8.92 -6.21
C HIS A 49 -3.13 10.32 -5.75
N HIS A 50 -1.92 10.72 -6.15
CA HIS A 50 -1.37 12.05 -5.84
C HIS A 50 -1.76 13.13 -6.85
N GLN A 51 -2.61 12.82 -7.85
CA GLN A 51 -3.09 13.84 -8.79
C GLN A 51 -4.02 14.86 -8.10
N PRO A 52 -4.06 16.11 -8.58
CA PRO A 52 -4.86 17.17 -7.98
C PRO A 52 -6.34 16.80 -7.86
N TYR A 53 -6.94 17.07 -6.71
CA TYR A 53 -8.34 16.75 -6.46
C TYR A 53 -9.29 17.40 -7.49
N GLY A 54 -9.15 18.72 -7.71
CA GLY A 54 -10.08 19.49 -8.54
C GLY A 54 -10.15 19.03 -9.98
N SER A 55 -9.00 18.86 -10.63
CA SER A 55 -8.91 18.51 -12.06
C SER A 55 -8.97 17.02 -12.34
N TRP A 56 -8.43 16.19 -11.43
CA TRP A 56 -8.31 14.75 -11.68
C TRP A 56 -9.36 13.93 -10.91
N TRP A 57 -9.47 14.11 -9.60
CA TRP A 57 -10.29 13.25 -8.76
C TRP A 57 -11.78 13.64 -8.76
N LYS A 58 -12.10 14.93 -8.62
CA LYS A 58 -13.49 15.41 -8.54
C LYS A 58 -14.39 14.88 -9.67
N PRO A 59 -14.01 14.90 -10.95
CA PRO A 59 -14.84 14.32 -12.01
C PRO A 59 -15.06 12.82 -11.85
N LYS A 60 -14.01 12.07 -11.42
CA LYS A 60 -14.08 10.62 -11.23
C LYS A 60 -14.97 10.24 -10.06
N LEU A 61 -14.84 10.95 -8.94
CA LEU A 61 -15.62 10.71 -7.73
C LEU A 61 -17.11 10.97 -7.95
N ASN A 62 -17.45 11.90 -8.82
CA ASN A 62 -18.83 12.25 -9.17
C ASN A 62 -19.37 11.45 -10.37
N GLY A 63 -18.57 10.57 -10.96
CA GLY A 63 -18.97 9.72 -12.08
C GLY A 63 -20.13 8.78 -11.71
N ARG A 64 -21.14 8.67 -12.60
CA ARG A 64 -22.34 7.85 -12.33
C ARG A 64 -22.05 6.35 -12.24
N ILE A 65 -21.15 5.82 -13.05
CA ILE A 65 -20.88 4.38 -13.15
C ILE A 65 -19.81 3.96 -12.14
N PHE A 66 -18.63 4.56 -12.18
CA PHE A 66 -17.48 4.17 -11.37
C PHE A 66 -17.21 5.09 -10.16
N GLY A 67 -18.02 6.11 -9.92
CA GLY A 67 -17.80 7.08 -8.85
C GLY A 67 -17.68 6.42 -7.47
N ARG A 68 -18.46 5.35 -7.20
CA ARG A 68 -18.36 4.60 -5.94
C ARG A 68 -17.01 3.88 -5.80
N VAL A 69 -16.50 3.31 -6.88
CA VAL A 69 -15.20 2.63 -6.89
C VAL A 69 -14.08 3.64 -6.68
N TRP A 70 -14.12 4.76 -7.41
CA TRP A 70 -13.13 5.83 -7.26
C TRP A 70 -13.14 6.47 -5.88
N ARG A 71 -14.32 6.64 -5.26
CA ARG A 71 -14.41 7.12 -3.87
C ARG A 71 -13.73 6.16 -2.90
N LYS A 72 -13.92 4.85 -3.07
CA LYS A 72 -13.23 3.85 -2.24
C LYS A 72 -11.70 3.89 -2.44
N ALA A 73 -11.23 3.93 -3.68
CA ALA A 73 -9.81 3.97 -3.99
C ALA A 73 -9.15 5.25 -3.44
N TYR A 74 -9.75 6.40 -3.69
CA TYR A 74 -9.27 7.68 -3.17
C TYR A 74 -9.27 7.71 -1.65
N GLY A 75 -10.37 7.34 -1.02
CA GLY A 75 -10.49 7.28 0.45
C GLY A 75 -9.50 6.32 1.09
N PHE A 76 -9.26 5.16 0.48
CA PHE A 76 -8.26 4.20 0.92
C PHE A 76 -6.86 4.83 1.01
N HIS A 77 -6.46 5.53 -0.03
CA HIS A 77 -5.15 6.21 -0.08
C HIS A 77 -5.08 7.38 0.89
N GLN A 78 -6.12 8.21 0.97
CA GLN A 78 -6.17 9.33 1.92
C GLN A 78 -6.15 8.87 3.39
N ALA A 79 -6.80 7.74 3.70
CA ALA A 79 -6.73 7.14 5.01
C ALA A 79 -5.29 6.77 5.40
N HIS A 80 -4.51 6.23 4.45
CA HIS A 80 -3.09 5.95 4.67
C HIS A 80 -2.29 7.22 4.97
N HIS A 81 -2.51 8.29 4.22
CA HIS A 81 -1.85 9.58 4.49
C HIS A 81 -2.25 10.17 5.85
N THR A 82 -3.47 9.92 6.31
CA THR A 82 -3.94 10.38 7.62
C THR A 82 -3.36 9.54 8.76
N ASN A 83 -3.28 8.22 8.56
CA ASN A 83 -2.70 7.28 9.51
C ASN A 83 -1.92 6.18 8.77
N TYR A 84 -0.60 6.33 8.71
CA TYR A 84 0.31 5.39 8.03
C TYR A 84 0.30 3.95 8.58
N ARG A 85 -0.44 3.68 9.66
CA ARG A 85 -0.64 2.32 10.21
C ARG A 85 -1.77 1.57 9.54
N CYS A 86 -2.66 2.25 8.82
CA CYS A 86 -3.69 1.60 8.03
C CYS A 86 -3.35 1.61 6.55
N ASN A 87 -3.99 0.74 5.79
CA ASN A 87 -3.89 0.65 4.34
C ASN A 87 -2.43 0.58 3.88
N LEU A 88 -1.66 -0.35 4.46
CA LEU A 88 -0.22 -0.50 4.24
C LEU A 88 0.13 -0.85 2.80
N ASN A 89 -0.78 -1.51 2.09
CA ASN A 89 -0.65 -1.76 0.66
C ASN A 89 -1.20 -0.59 -0.15
N VAL A 90 -0.52 0.54 -0.07
CA VAL A 90 -0.91 1.90 -0.48
C VAL A 90 -1.69 2.00 -1.80
N ALA A 91 -1.37 1.17 -2.80
CA ALA A 91 -2.05 1.14 -4.09
C ALA A 91 -2.99 -0.09 -4.25
N GLY A 92 -2.95 -1.03 -3.30
CA GLY A 92 -3.62 -2.31 -3.41
C GLY A 92 -3.00 -3.24 -4.47
N PHE A 93 -3.37 -4.51 -4.43
CA PHE A 93 -3.04 -5.46 -5.51
C PHE A 93 -4.09 -5.26 -6.61
N PHE A 94 -3.72 -4.68 -7.74
CA PHE A 94 -4.64 -4.29 -8.81
C PHE A 94 -5.82 -3.42 -8.32
N GLY A 95 -5.58 -2.54 -7.33
CA GLY A 95 -6.63 -1.73 -6.70
C GLY A 95 -7.45 -2.46 -5.62
N ILE A 96 -7.14 -3.73 -5.32
CA ILE A 96 -7.80 -4.53 -4.28
C ILE A 96 -6.87 -4.60 -3.06
N PRO A 97 -7.30 -4.18 -1.86
CA PRO A 97 -6.48 -4.15 -0.66
C PRO A 97 -6.36 -5.53 0.02
N VAL A 98 -5.93 -6.57 -0.74
CA VAL A 98 -5.90 -7.96 -0.26
C VAL A 98 -5.04 -8.11 1.00
N ALA A 99 -3.83 -7.57 0.98
CA ALA A 99 -2.93 -7.65 2.12
C ALA A 99 -3.51 -6.95 3.35
N ASP A 100 -4.13 -5.77 3.17
CA ASP A 100 -4.75 -5.04 4.26
C ASP A 100 -5.95 -5.76 4.87
N LEU A 101 -6.72 -6.49 4.06
CA LEU A 101 -7.81 -7.34 4.55
C LEU A 101 -7.28 -8.52 5.36
N VAL A 102 -6.25 -9.22 4.86
CA VAL A 102 -5.62 -10.37 5.54
C VAL A 102 -4.98 -9.94 6.86
N PHE A 103 -4.25 -8.83 6.86
CA PHE A 103 -3.54 -8.33 8.04
C PHE A 103 -4.39 -7.39 8.93
N ARG A 104 -5.67 -7.20 8.61
CA ARG A 104 -6.62 -6.35 9.36
C ARG A 104 -6.14 -4.91 9.49
N THR A 105 -5.47 -4.41 8.48
CA THR A 105 -5.01 -3.02 8.41
C THR A 105 -5.89 -2.14 7.52
N TYR A 106 -6.88 -2.74 6.83
CA TYR A 106 -7.84 -2.02 6.00
C TYR A 106 -8.71 -1.07 6.82
N LYS A 107 -8.77 0.19 6.39
CA LYS A 107 -9.65 1.22 6.91
C LYS A 107 -10.18 2.08 5.76
N GLN A 108 -11.41 2.52 5.90
CA GLN A 108 -12.03 3.48 5.01
C GLN A 108 -12.41 4.71 5.84
N PRO A 109 -12.10 5.93 5.40
CA PRO A 109 -12.52 7.13 6.12
C PRO A 109 -14.04 7.36 5.96
N ASP A 110 -14.66 7.88 7.00
CA ASP A 110 -16.08 8.26 6.97
C ASP A 110 -16.31 9.42 6.00
N GLU A 111 -15.34 10.34 5.92
CA GLU A 111 -15.33 11.48 5.02
C GLU A 111 -14.10 11.46 4.11
N LEU A 112 -14.28 11.93 2.88
CA LEU A 112 -13.17 12.06 1.95
C LEU A 112 -12.41 13.36 2.24
N PHE A 113 -11.10 13.23 2.45
CA PHE A 113 -10.23 14.38 2.59
C PHE A 113 -9.94 14.98 1.20
N LEU A 114 -10.14 16.29 1.08
CA LEU A 114 -9.91 17.02 -0.15
C LEU A 114 -8.44 17.49 -0.23
N GLU A 115 -7.91 17.52 -1.44
CA GLU A 115 -6.59 18.10 -1.75
C GLU A 115 -5.39 17.49 -0.99
N GLY A 116 -5.55 16.26 -0.50
CA GLY A 116 -4.49 15.59 0.25
C GLY A 116 -4.21 16.20 1.62
N VAL A 117 -5.12 17.02 2.14
CA VAL A 117 -5.00 17.61 3.49
C VAL A 117 -4.99 16.48 4.51
N PRO A 118 -3.95 16.37 5.35
CA PRO A 118 -3.92 15.36 6.40
C PRO A 118 -5.10 15.58 7.34
N GLY A 119 -5.82 14.51 7.60
CA GLY A 119 -6.97 14.52 8.49
C GLY A 119 -6.60 14.99 9.90
N THR A 120 -7.61 15.35 10.66
CA THR A 120 -7.43 15.75 12.06
C THR A 120 -6.85 14.60 12.90
N LYS A 121 -6.29 14.91 14.06
CA LYS A 121 -5.82 13.90 15.03
C LYS A 121 -6.94 12.92 15.42
N GLU A 122 -8.18 13.39 15.43
CA GLU A 122 -9.39 12.60 15.68
C GLU A 122 -9.62 11.58 14.55
N ALA A 123 -9.60 12.01 13.30
CA ALA A 123 -9.70 11.11 12.13
C ALA A 123 -8.58 10.07 12.13
N ALA A 124 -7.34 10.47 12.44
CA ALA A 124 -6.22 9.55 12.54
C ALA A 124 -6.43 8.48 13.62
N ARG A 125 -7.04 8.82 14.78
CA ARG A 125 -7.38 7.86 15.82
C ARG A 125 -8.45 6.87 15.36
N ARG A 126 -9.51 7.33 14.71
CA ARG A 126 -10.58 6.48 14.16
C ARG A 126 -10.06 5.50 13.11
N LEU A 127 -9.07 5.92 12.33
CA LEU A 127 -8.41 5.11 11.31
C LEU A 127 -7.34 4.16 11.88
N THR A 128 -7.12 4.12 13.20
CA THR A 128 -6.15 3.20 13.79
C THR A 128 -6.65 1.76 13.64
N PRO A 129 -5.92 0.87 12.95
CA PRO A 129 -6.35 -0.50 12.74
C PRO A 129 -6.09 -1.39 13.96
N GLN A 130 -6.86 -2.46 14.07
CA GLN A 130 -6.54 -3.60 14.94
C GLN A 130 -5.73 -4.62 14.13
N ALA A 131 -4.50 -4.29 13.84
CA ALA A 131 -3.63 -5.10 13.01
C ALA A 131 -3.39 -6.50 13.60
N SER A 132 -3.26 -7.51 12.72
CA SER A 132 -2.91 -8.87 13.10
C SER A 132 -1.52 -8.92 13.76
N TRP A 133 -1.26 -9.99 14.52
CA TRP A 133 -0.03 -10.15 15.31
C TRP A 133 1.27 -9.83 14.58
N PRO A 134 1.53 -10.29 13.34
CA PRO A 134 2.81 -10.02 12.68
C PRO A 134 3.04 -8.51 12.47
N ILE A 135 2.00 -7.81 12.01
CA ILE A 135 2.06 -6.36 11.75
C ILE A 135 2.21 -5.59 13.08
N ALA A 136 1.44 -5.96 14.10
CA ALA A 136 1.53 -5.34 15.42
C ALA A 136 2.92 -5.55 16.06
N TRP A 137 3.56 -6.68 15.80
CA TRP A 137 4.93 -6.93 16.26
C TRP A 137 5.94 -6.06 15.50
N LEU A 138 5.88 -6.00 14.16
CA LEU A 138 6.74 -5.15 13.34
C LEU A 138 6.63 -3.68 13.74
N ASP A 139 5.42 -3.20 13.97
CA ASP A 139 5.17 -1.81 14.40
C ASP A 139 5.82 -1.51 15.75
N ARG A 140 5.74 -2.44 16.71
CA ARG A 140 6.44 -2.32 18.01
C ARG A 140 7.96 -2.26 17.88
N VAL A 141 8.54 -3.10 17.00
CA VAL A 141 9.98 -3.11 16.74
C VAL A 141 10.42 -1.78 16.09
N ALA A 142 9.70 -1.34 15.08
CA ALA A 142 9.98 -0.07 14.40
C ALA A 142 9.87 1.14 15.34
N PHE A 143 8.86 1.15 16.23
CA PHE A 143 8.68 2.21 17.22
C PHE A 143 9.82 2.25 18.26
N LYS A 144 10.25 1.08 18.76
CA LYS A 144 11.42 1.00 19.65
C LYS A 144 12.68 1.55 19.00
N ARG A 145 12.92 1.22 17.72
CA ARG A 145 14.07 1.70 16.96
C ARG A 145 14.05 3.23 16.78
N ARG A 146 12.90 3.81 16.42
CA ARG A 146 12.74 5.28 16.29
C ARG A 146 13.03 5.99 17.60
N ARG A 147 12.49 5.50 18.72
CA ARG A 147 12.70 6.06 20.05
C ARG A 147 14.17 5.97 20.52
N TRP A 148 14.86 4.92 20.11
CA TRP A 148 16.28 4.77 20.37
C TRP A 148 17.13 5.75 19.57
N MET A 149 16.83 5.95 18.28
CA MET A 149 17.53 6.92 17.42
C MET A 149 17.30 8.37 17.88
N SER A 150 16.08 8.73 18.29
CA SER A 150 15.75 10.09 18.75
C SER A 150 16.40 10.46 20.10
N LYS A 151 16.92 9.50 20.84
CA LYS A 151 17.69 9.76 22.09
C LYS A 151 19.19 9.91 21.85
N ARG A 152 19.66 9.68 20.65
CA ARG A 152 21.08 9.75 20.26
C ARG A 152 21.46 11.05 19.52
N ASN A 153 20.45 11.78 19.06
CA ASN A 153 20.57 13.13 18.51
C ASN A 153 20.12 14.15 19.54
#